data_7ea83d7bf2266f7fa1f01933f1ac7549
#
_entry.id   7ea83d7bf2266f7fa1f01933f1ac7549
#
_cell.length_a   1.000
_cell.length_b   1.000
_cell.length_c   1.000
_cell.angle_alpha   90.00
_cell.angle_beta   90.00
_cell.angle_gamma   90.00
#
_symmetry.space_group_name_H-M   'P 1'
#
loop_
_entity.id
_entity.type
_entity.pdbx_description
1 polymer ?
#
loop_
_entity_poly.entity_id
_entity_poly.type
_entity_poly.pdbx_seq_one_letter_code
_entity_poly.pdbx_strand_id
1 'polypeptide(L)'
;RREFTTIDPAYQKFIEWQINTLKEKNLIIQGSHPVGWCPKDQNPVSQHDTMGDVEPGFTEYILIKFSFDGYIIPTATLRPETLFGVTNLWVNPKTSYKKISVDGEKWIVSAECARKLEFLDRKITYDGEISGSELVGKEITLPHRNEKIPMLEASFVESQTGTGLVMSVPAHAPF
;
A
#
# COMPACT_ATOMS: atom_id res chain seq x y z
N ARG A 1 46.78 21.57 20.82
CA ARG A 1 45.52 20.93 20.41
C ARG A 1 45.15 21.47 19.03
N ARG A 2 44.88 20.63 18.07
CA ARG A 2 44.30 21.08 16.78
C ARG A 2 42.80 21.08 16.96
N GLU A 3 42.16 22.21 16.63
CA GLU A 3 40.72 22.27 16.46
C GLU A 3 40.34 21.66 15.12
N PHE A 4 39.21 21.00 15.09
CA PHE A 4 38.65 20.36 13.90
C PHE A 4 37.17 20.69 13.81
N THR A 5 36.72 21.04 12.63
CA THR A 5 35.31 21.29 12.33
C THR A 5 34.88 20.53 11.07
N THR A 6 33.61 20.20 10.96
CA THR A 6 33.07 19.51 9.78
C THR A 6 33.04 20.39 8.52
N ILE A 7 33.28 21.70 8.67
CA ILE A 7 33.37 22.66 7.56
C ILE A 7 34.80 22.89 7.09
N ASP A 8 35.80 22.22 7.71
CA ASP A 8 37.19 22.34 7.28
C ASP A 8 37.36 21.86 5.85
N PRO A 9 38.13 22.54 4.99
CA PRO A 9 38.34 22.19 3.59
C PRO A 9 38.89 20.77 3.41
N ALA A 10 39.75 20.32 4.32
CA ALA A 10 40.29 18.96 4.30
C ALA A 10 39.19 17.90 4.55
N TYR A 11 38.27 18.17 5.46
CA TYR A 11 37.14 17.29 5.72
C TYR A 11 36.17 17.24 4.54
N GLN A 12 35.85 18.40 3.96
CA GLN A 12 34.99 18.46 2.78
C GLN A 12 35.54 17.66 1.61
N LYS A 13 36.84 17.79 1.31
CA LYS A 13 37.50 16.98 0.29
C LYS A 13 37.44 15.47 0.58
N PHE A 14 37.53 15.08 1.84
CA PHE A 14 37.38 13.67 2.22
C PHE A 14 35.95 13.18 1.94
N ILE A 15 34.93 13.95 2.29
CA ILE A 15 33.53 13.61 2.01
C ILE A 15 33.26 13.52 0.50
N GLU A 16 33.75 14.49 -0.28
CA GLU A 16 33.65 14.46 -1.75
C GLU A 16 34.31 13.21 -2.33
N TRP A 17 35.51 12.87 -1.89
CA TRP A 17 36.20 11.65 -2.29
C TRP A 17 35.40 10.41 -1.93
N GLN A 18 34.85 10.31 -0.72
CA GLN A 18 34.05 9.20 -0.26
C GLN A 18 32.81 9.01 -1.15
N ILE A 19 32.05 10.08 -1.38
CA ILE A 19 30.84 10.06 -2.21
C ILE A 19 31.17 9.64 -3.65
N ASN A 20 32.22 10.20 -4.24
CA ASN A 20 32.63 9.87 -5.61
C ASN A 20 33.06 8.40 -5.72
N THR A 21 33.83 7.91 -4.76
CA THR A 21 34.24 6.51 -4.71
C THR A 21 33.07 5.55 -4.61
N LEU A 22 32.06 5.89 -3.80
CA LEU A 22 30.84 5.07 -3.67
C LEU A 22 29.99 5.10 -4.96
N LYS A 23 29.92 6.25 -5.64
CA LYS A 23 29.25 6.38 -6.95
C LYS A 23 29.95 5.55 -8.02
N GLU A 24 31.28 5.62 -8.13
CA GLU A 24 32.07 4.85 -9.08
C GLU A 24 31.89 3.34 -8.89
N LYS A 25 31.71 2.90 -7.65
CA LYS A 25 31.43 1.50 -7.29
C LYS A 25 29.96 1.10 -7.42
N ASN A 26 29.09 2.01 -7.86
CA ASN A 26 27.61 1.81 -7.92
C ASN A 26 26.99 1.39 -6.56
N LEU A 27 27.55 1.88 -5.45
CA LEU A 27 27.03 1.63 -4.09
C LEU A 27 26.08 2.73 -3.60
N ILE A 28 25.96 3.82 -4.34
CA ILE A 28 24.95 4.87 -4.10
C ILE A 28 24.03 4.94 -5.30
N ILE A 29 22.73 4.82 -5.03
CA ILE A 29 21.67 4.99 -6.01
C ILE A 29 20.71 6.08 -5.51
N GLN A 30 20.08 6.76 -6.44
CA GLN A 30 18.93 7.62 -6.12
C GLN A 30 17.66 6.78 -6.20
N GLY A 31 16.82 6.84 -5.18
CA GLY A 31 15.58 6.09 -5.13
C GLY A 31 14.60 6.70 -4.13
N SER A 32 13.41 6.11 -4.07
CA SER A 32 12.37 6.46 -3.11
C SER A 32 12.17 5.30 -2.13
N HIS A 33 11.91 5.62 -0.88
CA HIS A 33 11.50 4.64 0.13
C HIS A 33 10.45 5.27 1.06
N PRO A 34 9.58 4.47 1.69
CA PRO A 34 8.62 4.98 2.66
C PRO A 34 9.35 5.58 3.87
N VAL A 35 8.82 6.68 4.38
CA VAL A 35 9.27 7.31 5.62
C VAL A 35 8.08 7.55 6.54
N GLY A 36 8.32 7.61 7.85
CA GLY A 36 7.32 8.08 8.81
C GLY A 36 6.88 9.50 8.45
N TRP A 37 5.59 9.78 8.51
CA TRP A 37 5.01 11.08 8.15
C TRP A 37 4.00 11.54 9.19
N CYS A 38 4.15 12.76 9.71
CA CYS A 38 3.16 13.38 10.58
C CYS A 38 2.15 14.18 9.73
N PRO A 39 0.88 13.73 9.63
CA PRO A 39 -0.11 14.46 8.82
C PRO A 39 -0.52 15.80 9.42
N LYS A 40 -0.32 16.01 10.72
CA LYS A 40 -0.60 17.27 11.40
C LYS A 40 0.46 18.33 11.10
N ASP A 41 1.72 17.94 11.22
CA ASP A 41 2.85 18.87 11.05
C ASP A 41 3.36 18.92 9.60
N GLN A 42 2.85 18.03 8.74
CA GLN A 42 3.23 17.91 7.32
C GLN A 42 4.74 17.73 7.13
N ASN A 43 5.34 16.89 7.99
CA ASN A 43 6.78 16.67 8.04
C ASN A 43 7.13 15.18 8.14
N PRO A 44 8.29 14.76 7.58
CA PRO A 44 8.86 13.45 7.88
C PRO A 44 9.13 13.32 9.38
N VAL A 45 8.91 12.11 9.91
CA VAL A 45 9.10 11.80 11.32
C VAL A 45 10.17 10.73 11.47
N SER A 46 11.18 11.03 12.30
CA SER A 46 12.20 10.08 12.72
C SER A 46 11.89 9.52 14.12
N GLN A 47 12.69 8.56 14.58
CA GLN A 47 12.60 8.02 15.92
C GLN A 47 12.62 9.12 17.01
N HIS A 48 13.47 10.12 16.85
CA HIS A 48 13.63 11.21 17.83
C HIS A 48 12.45 12.18 17.90
N ASP A 49 11.58 12.16 16.90
CA ASP A 49 10.38 13.01 16.85
C ASP A 49 9.17 12.33 17.50
N THR A 50 9.31 11.05 17.88
CA THR A 50 8.24 10.27 18.50
C THR A 50 8.33 10.29 20.03
N MET A 51 7.17 10.15 20.69
CA MET A 51 7.15 10.06 22.14
C MET A 51 7.79 8.74 22.59
N GLY A 52 8.86 8.81 23.38
CA GLY A 52 9.59 7.65 23.87
C GLY A 52 10.61 7.07 22.88
N ASP A 53 11.08 7.84 21.92
CA ASP A 53 12.07 7.43 20.91
C ASP A 53 11.71 6.12 20.17
N VAL A 54 10.41 5.95 19.89
CA VAL A 54 9.92 4.77 19.15
C VAL A 54 10.16 4.97 17.66
N GLU A 55 10.87 4.04 17.03
CA GLU A 55 11.08 4.07 15.59
C GLU A 55 9.74 3.85 14.85
N PRO A 56 9.36 4.75 13.90
CA PRO A 56 8.19 4.52 13.06
C PRO A 56 8.35 3.23 12.26
N GLY A 57 7.41 2.30 12.42
CA GLY A 57 7.43 1.02 11.71
C GLY A 57 6.70 1.08 10.38
N PHE A 58 7.01 0.14 9.51
CA PHE A 58 6.30 -0.09 8.26
C PHE A 58 5.45 -1.35 8.37
N THR A 59 4.25 -1.29 7.79
CA THR A 59 3.39 -2.46 7.65
C THR A 59 3.31 -2.83 6.18
N GLU A 60 3.79 -4.03 5.85
CA GLU A 60 3.71 -4.57 4.49
C GLU A 60 2.43 -5.40 4.33
N TYR A 61 1.57 -5.01 3.39
CA TYR A 61 0.37 -5.76 3.05
C TYR A 61 0.61 -6.64 1.83
N ILE A 62 0.13 -7.87 1.92
CA ILE A 62 0.04 -8.78 0.78
C ILE A 62 -1.33 -8.57 0.13
N LEU A 63 -1.34 -8.34 -1.18
CA LEU A 63 -2.56 -8.15 -1.96
C LEU A 63 -3.00 -9.49 -2.56
N ILE A 64 -4.14 -9.99 -2.11
CA ILE A 64 -4.80 -11.16 -2.70
C ILE A 64 -5.67 -10.70 -3.86
N LYS A 65 -5.41 -11.22 -5.06
CA LYS A 65 -6.05 -10.81 -6.30
C LYS A 65 -7.26 -11.70 -6.61
N PHE A 66 -8.44 -11.16 -6.50
CA PHE A 66 -9.70 -11.83 -6.88
C PHE A 66 -10.11 -11.39 -8.29
N SER A 67 -10.67 -12.30 -9.09
CA SER A 67 -11.09 -11.99 -10.46
C SER A 67 -12.57 -11.63 -10.52
N PHE A 68 -12.89 -10.50 -11.15
CA PHE A 68 -14.26 -9.99 -11.32
C PHE A 68 -14.43 -9.32 -12.68
N ASP A 69 -15.19 -9.91 -13.57
CA ASP A 69 -15.62 -9.34 -14.86
C ASP A 69 -14.49 -8.66 -15.67
N GLY A 70 -13.37 -9.36 -15.80
CA GLY A 70 -12.17 -8.85 -16.50
C GLY A 70 -11.33 -7.86 -15.69
N TYR A 71 -11.71 -7.58 -14.45
CA TYR A 71 -10.95 -6.80 -13.48
C TYR A 71 -10.39 -7.70 -12.38
N ILE A 72 -9.43 -7.15 -11.66
CA ILE A 72 -8.92 -7.69 -10.40
C ILE A 72 -9.46 -6.82 -9.27
N ILE A 73 -10.02 -7.44 -8.25
CA ILE A 73 -10.31 -6.80 -6.97
C ILE A 73 -9.27 -7.29 -5.97
N PRO A 74 -8.23 -6.48 -5.66
CA PRO A 74 -7.24 -6.85 -4.66
C PRO A 74 -7.78 -6.58 -3.25
N THR A 75 -7.49 -7.49 -2.31
CA THR A 75 -7.72 -7.25 -0.88
C THR A 75 -6.40 -7.30 -0.13
N ALA A 76 -6.18 -6.34 0.77
CA ALA A 76 -4.97 -6.23 1.56
C ALA A 76 -5.06 -7.08 2.82
N THR A 77 -4.06 -7.91 3.08
CA THR A 77 -3.98 -8.73 4.31
C THR A 77 -2.56 -8.82 4.84
N LEU A 78 -2.43 -8.97 6.15
CA LEU A 78 -1.18 -9.34 6.82
C LEU A 78 -1.01 -10.85 6.96
N ARG A 79 -2.08 -11.62 6.67
CA ARG A 79 -2.17 -13.07 6.88
C ARG A 79 -2.67 -13.77 5.62
N PRO A 80 -1.82 -13.91 4.58
CA PRO A 80 -2.22 -14.48 3.29
C PRO A 80 -2.70 -15.93 3.39
N GLU A 81 -2.28 -16.68 4.39
CA GLU A 81 -2.73 -18.06 4.67
C GLU A 81 -4.25 -18.13 4.93
N THR A 82 -4.88 -17.02 5.33
CA THR A 82 -6.32 -16.96 5.59
C THR A 82 -7.17 -17.08 4.31
N LEU A 83 -6.56 -16.94 3.14
CA LEU A 83 -7.22 -17.09 1.84
C LEU A 83 -8.04 -18.38 1.74
N PHE A 84 -7.57 -19.48 2.33
CA PHE A 84 -8.25 -20.79 2.28
C PHE A 84 -9.59 -20.84 3.02
N GLY A 85 -9.85 -19.90 3.92
CA GLY A 85 -11.08 -19.77 4.69
C GLY A 85 -11.99 -18.62 4.26
N VAL A 86 -11.70 -17.96 3.13
CA VAL A 86 -12.51 -16.83 2.64
C VAL A 86 -13.88 -17.30 2.18
N THR A 87 -14.94 -16.64 2.69
CA THR A 87 -16.34 -16.94 2.37
C THR A 87 -17.03 -15.87 1.53
N ASN A 88 -16.61 -14.63 1.66
CA ASN A 88 -17.17 -13.49 0.92
C ASN A 88 -16.23 -12.30 0.95
N LEU A 89 -16.49 -11.31 0.11
CA LEU A 89 -15.90 -9.97 0.24
C LEU A 89 -16.93 -8.98 0.80
N TRP A 90 -16.46 -8.09 1.67
CA TRP A 90 -17.23 -6.96 2.17
C TRP A 90 -16.98 -5.71 1.33
N VAL A 91 -18.04 -5.05 0.93
CA VAL A 91 -18.05 -3.84 0.10
C VAL A 91 -18.89 -2.76 0.77
N ASN A 92 -18.38 -1.54 0.80
CA ASN A 92 -19.18 -0.42 1.26
C ASN A 92 -20.05 0.13 0.10
N PRO A 93 -21.39 0.01 0.15
CA PRO A 93 -22.27 0.45 -0.94
C PRO A 93 -22.23 1.96 -1.20
N LYS A 94 -21.82 2.75 -0.22
CA LYS A 94 -21.74 4.22 -0.31
C LYS A 94 -20.42 4.73 -0.89
N THR A 95 -19.43 3.85 -1.09
CA THR A 95 -18.11 4.21 -1.63
C THR A 95 -18.15 4.13 -3.16
N SER A 96 -17.55 5.14 -3.83
CA SER A 96 -17.20 5.07 -5.25
C SER A 96 -15.80 4.49 -5.38
N TYR A 97 -15.69 3.35 -6.06
CA TYR A 97 -14.42 2.69 -6.34
C TYR A 97 -13.87 3.11 -7.69
N LYS A 98 -12.57 3.21 -7.80
CA LYS A 98 -11.87 3.56 -9.04
C LYS A 98 -11.55 2.30 -9.84
N LYS A 99 -11.82 2.37 -11.14
CA LYS A 99 -11.28 1.43 -12.13
C LYS A 99 -9.96 2.00 -12.62
N ILE A 100 -8.88 1.29 -12.37
CA ILE A 100 -7.52 1.72 -12.71
C ILE A 100 -6.78 0.61 -13.45
N SER A 101 -5.77 0.98 -14.23
CA SER A 101 -4.77 0.04 -14.71
C SER A 101 -3.49 0.22 -13.91
N VAL A 102 -2.99 -0.85 -13.33
CA VAL A 102 -1.74 -0.89 -12.56
C VAL A 102 -0.79 -1.83 -13.29
N ASP A 103 0.27 -1.29 -13.87
CA ASP A 103 1.27 -2.04 -14.65
C ASP A 103 0.64 -2.91 -15.77
N GLY A 104 -0.51 -2.49 -16.32
CA GLY A 104 -1.25 -3.20 -17.36
C GLY A 104 -2.35 -4.14 -16.86
N GLU A 105 -2.46 -4.40 -15.56
CA GLU A 105 -3.59 -5.12 -14.97
C GLU A 105 -4.74 -4.16 -14.62
N LYS A 106 -5.98 -4.52 -14.91
CA LYS A 106 -7.16 -3.72 -14.58
C LYS A 106 -7.63 -4.03 -13.15
N TRP A 107 -7.65 -3.01 -12.32
CA TRP A 107 -8.01 -3.14 -10.90
C TRP A 107 -9.23 -2.30 -10.53
N ILE A 108 -9.99 -2.77 -9.52
CA ILE A 108 -11.04 -2.01 -8.83
C ILE A 108 -10.59 -1.84 -7.38
N VAL A 109 -10.40 -0.58 -6.96
CA VAL A 109 -9.90 -0.22 -5.62
C VAL A 109 -10.55 1.07 -5.15
N SER A 110 -10.43 1.40 -3.87
CA SER A 110 -10.85 2.71 -3.37
C SER A 110 -9.99 3.84 -3.97
N ALA A 111 -10.54 5.06 -4.01
CA ALA A 111 -9.80 6.23 -4.47
C ALA A 111 -8.51 6.46 -3.66
N GLU A 112 -8.58 6.19 -2.36
CA GLU A 112 -7.43 6.34 -1.46
C GLU A 112 -6.34 5.29 -1.74
N CYS A 113 -6.73 4.05 -2.03
CA CYS A 113 -5.78 3.01 -2.45
C CYS A 113 -5.10 3.38 -3.77
N ALA A 114 -5.87 3.84 -4.76
CA ALA A 114 -5.31 4.28 -6.04
C ALA A 114 -4.24 5.36 -5.84
N ARG A 115 -4.53 6.38 -5.00
CA ARG A 115 -3.58 7.43 -4.65
C ARG A 115 -2.32 6.90 -3.95
N LYS A 116 -2.48 5.94 -3.02
CA LYS A 116 -1.33 5.32 -2.33
C LYS A 116 -0.44 4.54 -3.29
N LEU A 117 -1.02 3.87 -4.28
CA LEU A 117 -0.27 3.13 -5.29
C LEU A 117 0.60 4.04 -6.19
N GLU A 118 0.20 5.31 -6.40
CA GLU A 118 1.00 6.30 -7.14
C GLU A 118 2.35 6.58 -6.48
N PHE A 119 2.45 6.46 -5.15
CA PHE A 119 3.70 6.62 -4.41
C PHE A 119 4.64 5.41 -4.49
N LEU A 120 4.17 4.27 -5.03
CA LEU A 120 4.93 3.03 -5.09
C LEU A 120 5.66 2.81 -6.44
N ASP A 121 5.90 3.88 -7.20
CA ASP A 121 6.58 3.83 -8.51
C ASP A 121 5.91 2.85 -9.50
N ARG A 122 4.56 2.74 -9.42
CA ARG A 122 3.72 1.94 -10.30
C ARG A 122 3.15 2.79 -11.43
N LYS A 123 3.05 2.22 -12.61
CA LYS A 123 2.39 2.89 -13.74
C LYS A 123 0.88 2.76 -13.60
N ILE A 124 0.22 3.87 -13.24
CA ILE A 124 -1.22 3.91 -12.98
C ILE A 124 -1.92 4.78 -14.02
N THR A 125 -3.03 4.27 -14.56
CA THR A 125 -3.97 5.03 -15.37
C THR A 125 -5.39 4.82 -14.85
N TYR A 126 -6.23 5.85 -14.97
CA TYR A 126 -7.62 5.82 -14.50
C TYR A 126 -8.56 5.53 -15.66
N ASP A 127 -9.38 4.47 -15.54
CA ASP A 127 -10.29 4.00 -16.58
C ASP A 127 -11.78 4.30 -16.25
N GLY A 128 -12.07 4.84 -15.07
CA GLY A 128 -13.43 5.19 -14.64
C GLY A 128 -13.74 4.86 -13.19
N GLU A 129 -15.01 4.76 -12.89
CA GLU A 129 -15.52 4.49 -11.54
C GLU A 129 -16.63 3.43 -11.57
N ILE A 130 -16.87 2.83 -10.41
CA ILE A 130 -17.99 1.94 -10.14
C ILE A 130 -18.50 2.18 -8.72
N SER A 131 -19.82 2.26 -8.55
CA SER A 131 -20.42 2.38 -7.23
C SER A 131 -20.29 1.07 -6.45
N GLY A 132 -20.05 1.17 -5.13
CA GLY A 132 -20.09 0.00 -4.27
C GLY A 132 -21.43 -0.71 -4.30
N SER A 133 -22.54 0.02 -4.49
CA SER A 133 -23.88 -0.56 -4.64
C SER A 133 -24.00 -1.44 -5.90
N GLU A 134 -23.23 -1.20 -6.94
CA GLU A 134 -23.19 -2.05 -8.14
C GLU A 134 -22.38 -3.33 -7.95
N LEU A 135 -21.46 -3.35 -6.99
CA LEU A 135 -20.65 -4.51 -6.62
C LEU A 135 -21.38 -5.45 -5.67
N VAL A 136 -22.23 -4.90 -4.78
CA VAL A 136 -23.00 -5.68 -3.81
C VAL A 136 -23.92 -6.68 -4.52
N GLY A 137 -23.93 -7.94 -4.04
CA GLY A 137 -24.70 -9.04 -4.61
C GLY A 137 -24.08 -9.69 -5.85
N LYS A 138 -22.97 -9.18 -6.36
CA LYS A 138 -22.20 -9.82 -7.42
C LYS A 138 -21.28 -10.91 -6.87
N GLU A 139 -20.88 -11.83 -7.74
CA GLU A 139 -19.93 -12.90 -7.42
C GLU A 139 -18.53 -12.57 -7.91
N ILE A 140 -17.54 -13.00 -7.15
CA ILE A 140 -16.12 -12.83 -7.45
C ILE A 140 -15.43 -14.19 -7.35
N THR A 141 -14.41 -14.42 -8.15
CA THR A 141 -13.72 -15.70 -8.24
C THR A 141 -12.49 -15.75 -7.34
N LEU A 142 -12.40 -16.77 -6.49
CA LEU A 142 -11.24 -17.08 -5.65
C LEU A 142 -10.01 -17.45 -6.49
N PRO A 143 -8.82 -16.90 -6.20
CA PRO A 143 -7.64 -17.13 -7.05
C PRO A 143 -7.12 -18.57 -7.04
N HIS A 144 -7.39 -19.37 -5.99
CA HIS A 144 -6.80 -20.70 -5.81
C HIS A 144 -7.74 -21.88 -6.14
N ARG A 145 -9.07 -21.65 -6.22
CA ARG A 145 -10.07 -22.71 -6.40
C ARG A 145 -10.97 -22.52 -7.60
N ASN A 146 -10.92 -21.39 -8.26
CA ASN A 146 -11.88 -21.01 -9.30
C ASN A 146 -13.36 -21.07 -8.84
N GLU A 147 -13.57 -20.98 -7.53
CA GLU A 147 -14.87 -20.97 -6.86
C GLU A 147 -15.37 -19.53 -6.78
N LYS A 148 -16.68 -19.35 -6.89
CA LYS A 148 -17.31 -18.05 -6.78
C LYS A 148 -17.82 -17.83 -5.36
N ILE A 149 -17.54 -16.63 -4.85
CA ILE A 149 -18.03 -16.17 -3.56
C ILE A 149 -18.76 -14.82 -3.73
N PRO A 150 -19.75 -14.51 -2.87
CA PRO A 150 -20.52 -13.28 -2.99
C PRO A 150 -19.73 -12.07 -2.48
N MET A 151 -20.07 -10.90 -3.04
CA MET A 151 -19.74 -9.60 -2.48
C MET A 151 -20.94 -9.10 -1.67
N LEU A 152 -20.76 -8.90 -0.37
CA LEU A 152 -21.80 -8.49 0.56
C LEU A 152 -21.59 -7.06 1.03
N GLU A 153 -22.69 -6.37 1.36
CA GLU A 153 -22.62 -5.01 1.87
C GLU A 153 -22.11 -4.95 3.31
N ALA A 154 -21.28 -3.95 3.60
CA ALA A 154 -20.84 -3.65 4.96
C ALA A 154 -20.48 -2.18 5.12
N SER A 155 -21.13 -1.49 6.03
CA SER A 155 -20.84 -0.09 6.33
C SER A 155 -19.55 0.15 7.09
N PHE A 156 -18.99 -0.90 7.72
CA PHE A 156 -17.73 -0.83 8.45
C PHE A 156 -16.49 -0.82 7.54
N VAL A 157 -16.65 -1.10 6.24
CA VAL A 157 -15.53 -1.08 5.29
C VAL A 157 -15.12 0.36 5.04
N GLU A 158 -13.91 0.69 5.48
CA GLU A 158 -13.32 2.01 5.31
C GLU A 158 -12.54 2.11 4.00
N SER A 159 -12.83 3.12 3.20
CA SER A 159 -12.13 3.36 1.93
C SER A 159 -10.65 3.74 2.10
N GLN A 160 -10.26 4.19 3.30
CA GLN A 160 -8.89 4.62 3.61
C GLN A 160 -7.97 3.47 4.00
N THR A 161 -8.53 2.32 4.40
CA THR A 161 -7.78 1.16 4.87
C THR A 161 -7.59 0.13 3.76
N GLY A 162 -6.34 -0.31 3.54
CA GLY A 162 -6.00 -1.30 2.53
C GLY A 162 -6.44 -0.88 1.13
N THR A 163 -7.23 -1.72 0.48
CA THR A 163 -7.76 -1.49 -0.87
C THR A 163 -9.19 -0.93 -0.90
N GLY A 164 -9.81 -0.76 0.28
CA GLY A 164 -11.21 -0.36 0.41
C GLY A 164 -12.21 -1.51 0.22
N LEU A 165 -11.73 -2.74 0.10
CA LEU A 165 -12.52 -3.97 0.09
C LEU A 165 -11.88 -4.97 1.07
N VAL A 166 -12.71 -5.75 1.76
CA VAL A 166 -12.24 -6.63 2.83
C VAL A 166 -12.70 -8.06 2.58
N MET A 167 -11.76 -9.02 2.62
CA MET A 167 -12.11 -10.43 2.58
C MET A 167 -12.56 -10.90 3.97
N SER A 168 -13.60 -11.72 4.01
CA SER A 168 -14.16 -12.30 5.24
C SER A 168 -13.64 -13.71 5.46
N VAL A 169 -13.14 -13.96 6.67
CA VAL A 169 -12.64 -15.27 7.09
C VAL A 169 -13.24 -15.62 8.46
N PRO A 170 -14.49 -16.10 8.53
CA PRO A 170 -15.19 -16.32 9.80
C PRO A 170 -14.49 -17.28 10.76
N ALA A 171 -13.70 -18.20 10.25
CA ALA A 171 -12.92 -19.11 11.07
C ALA A 171 -11.85 -18.42 11.95
N HIS A 172 -11.41 -17.22 11.55
CA HIS A 172 -10.41 -16.43 12.28
C HIS A 172 -10.99 -15.29 13.10
N ALA A 173 -12.24 -14.89 12.81
CA ALA A 173 -12.94 -13.83 13.50
C ALA A 173 -14.44 -14.19 13.58
N PRO A 174 -14.82 -15.12 14.48
CA PRO A 174 -16.18 -15.65 14.57
C PRO A 174 -17.20 -14.65 15.17
N PHE A 175 -16.74 -13.50 15.68
CA PHE A 175 -17.59 -12.47 16.32
C PHE A 175 -17.33 -11.09 15.72
#